data_eadf2cfdb5714c4d615457b418f7bf07
#
_entry.id   eadf2cfdb5714c4d615457b418f7bf07
#
_cell.length_a   1.000
_cell.length_b   1.000
_cell.length_c   1.000
_cell.angle_alpha   90.00
_cell.angle_beta   90.00
_cell.angle_gamma   90.00
#
_symmetry.space_group_name_H-M   'P 1'
#
loop_
_entity.id
_entity.type
_entity.pdbx_description
1 polymer ?
#
loop_
_entity_poly.entity_id
_entity_poly.type
_entity_poly.pdbx_seq_one_letter_code
_entity_poly.pdbx_strand_id
1 'polypeptide(L)'
;MMEKNNKQNYIKEIAETKSISIAAEQLGISQPALSTFLKKTEKDLGCLLFDRSRQPLELTEAGQLYMDYLEENNALREQLKQNLSDITGLNTGSVTVGGAGFFNIAYLPGAISRFAEAYPGVSVSIVDGKVPELVSMSQKGQLDLFITPDAYEPERFEYEELLSEKIFLAVPAEWEINRQLAHKAVACPGTANVQNGGAVSTDVATEPLTKEEFACLCRETFVVLKSDQDIGRKMRRLFTIYGCRPARTITAEQTMTTLALTQSGVGVSLITESSLRNCPLTRPPALYLADSEICRRKMYIAYPRNKYLSRAARELIRILKESNSCQKL
;
A
#
# COMPACT_ATOMS: atom_id res chain seq x y z
N MET A 1 9.06 -32.36 -15.14
CA MET A 1 9.20 -31.00 -14.57
C MET A 1 8.26 -30.75 -13.37
N MET A 2 7.12 -31.44 -13.29
CA MET A 2 6.15 -31.31 -12.17
C MET A 2 6.61 -31.90 -10.82
N GLU A 3 7.40 -32.98 -10.78
CA GLU A 3 7.85 -33.60 -9.53
C GLU A 3 8.81 -32.76 -8.67
N LYS A 4 9.62 -31.87 -9.29
CA LYS A 4 10.51 -30.97 -8.52
C LYS A 4 9.74 -29.87 -7.80
N ASN A 5 8.57 -29.45 -8.29
CA ASN A 5 7.72 -28.44 -7.65
C ASN A 5 7.13 -28.91 -6.33
N ASN A 6 6.75 -30.19 -6.22
CA ASN A 6 6.22 -30.76 -4.99
C ASN A 6 7.26 -30.75 -3.84
N LYS A 7 8.54 -30.95 -4.17
CA LYS A 7 9.60 -31.08 -3.14
C LYS A 7 10.01 -29.73 -2.52
N GLN A 8 9.92 -28.65 -3.25
CA GLN A 8 10.18 -27.30 -2.71
C GLN A 8 9.08 -26.83 -1.75
N ASN A 9 7.83 -27.20 -2.03
CA ASN A 9 6.70 -26.92 -1.15
C ASN A 9 6.81 -27.64 0.20
N TYR A 10 7.52 -28.77 0.29
CA TYR A 10 7.64 -29.52 1.53
C TYR A 10 8.37 -28.76 2.64
N ILE A 11 9.49 -28.10 2.31
CA ILE A 11 10.25 -27.30 3.31
C ILE A 11 9.43 -26.07 3.71
N LYS A 12 8.77 -25.42 2.74
CA LYS A 12 7.91 -24.25 2.99
C LYS A 12 6.76 -24.61 3.94
N GLU A 13 6.07 -25.72 3.68
CA GLU A 13 4.94 -26.19 4.50
C GLU A 13 5.37 -26.53 5.94
N ILE A 14 6.55 -27.14 6.12
CA ILE A 14 7.12 -27.38 7.46
C ILE A 14 7.40 -26.06 8.18
N ALA A 15 7.93 -25.06 7.47
CA ALA A 15 8.23 -23.74 8.05
C ALA A 15 6.98 -22.98 8.47
N GLU A 16 5.90 -23.05 7.66
CA GLU A 16 4.63 -22.36 7.91
C GLU A 16 3.86 -23.02 9.07
N THR A 17 3.78 -24.34 9.07
CA THR A 17 3.04 -25.11 10.11
C THR A 17 3.83 -25.28 11.39
N LYS A 18 5.16 -25.09 11.34
CA LYS A 18 6.11 -25.33 12.45
C LYS A 18 5.99 -26.76 13.02
N SER A 19 5.51 -27.72 12.20
CA SER A 19 5.26 -29.10 12.59
C SER A 19 5.35 -30.03 11.39
N ILE A 20 6.23 -31.04 11.45
CA ILE A 20 6.35 -32.03 10.37
C ILE A 20 5.07 -32.86 10.22
N SER A 21 4.36 -33.14 11.31
CA SER A 21 3.13 -33.94 11.27
C SER A 21 1.99 -33.18 10.59
N ILE A 22 1.78 -31.91 10.97
CA ILE A 22 0.75 -31.06 10.37
C ILE A 22 1.06 -30.80 8.90
N ALA A 23 2.32 -30.47 8.58
CA ALA A 23 2.75 -30.29 7.20
C ALA A 23 2.51 -31.53 6.33
N ALA A 24 2.79 -32.71 6.85
CA ALA A 24 2.54 -33.97 6.13
C ALA A 24 1.07 -34.20 5.84
N GLU A 25 0.20 -33.90 6.82
CA GLU A 25 -1.26 -33.97 6.66
C GLU A 25 -1.75 -33.02 5.57
N GLN A 26 -1.34 -31.74 5.60
CA GLN A 26 -1.72 -30.74 4.60
C GLN A 26 -1.21 -31.06 3.19
N LEU A 27 -0.03 -31.68 3.09
CA LEU A 27 0.56 -32.12 1.83
C LEU A 27 -0.02 -33.46 1.32
N GLY A 28 -0.86 -34.13 2.10
CA GLY A 28 -1.44 -35.43 1.74
C GLY A 28 -0.41 -36.56 1.64
N ILE A 29 0.69 -36.50 2.41
CA ILE A 29 1.74 -37.53 2.46
C ILE A 29 1.96 -38.04 3.87
N SER A 30 2.63 -39.20 4.00
CA SER A 30 2.94 -39.73 5.32
C SER A 30 4.04 -38.91 6.02
N GLN A 31 3.92 -38.72 7.32
CA GLN A 31 4.94 -38.03 8.14
C GLN A 31 6.34 -38.66 8.03
N PRO A 32 6.49 -40.01 7.98
CA PRO A 32 7.80 -40.63 7.73
C PRO A 32 8.42 -40.23 6.38
N ALA A 33 7.60 -40.10 5.32
CA ALA A 33 8.07 -39.69 4.00
C ALA A 33 8.60 -38.24 4.01
N LEU A 34 7.83 -37.32 4.62
CA LEU A 34 8.26 -35.91 4.77
C LEU A 34 9.51 -35.78 5.63
N SER A 35 9.59 -36.51 6.74
CA SER A 35 10.77 -36.53 7.63
C SER A 35 12.01 -37.09 6.92
N THR A 36 11.85 -38.13 6.10
CA THR A 36 12.94 -38.71 5.31
C THR A 36 13.41 -37.74 4.24
N PHE A 37 12.48 -37.05 3.57
CA PHE A 37 12.80 -36.00 2.61
C PHE A 37 13.60 -34.86 3.27
N LEU A 38 13.14 -34.35 4.42
CA LEU A 38 13.84 -33.29 5.16
C LEU A 38 15.27 -33.71 5.52
N LYS A 39 15.44 -34.92 6.14
CA LYS A 39 16.75 -35.45 6.50
C LYS A 39 17.68 -35.57 5.30
N LYS A 40 17.16 -36.02 4.15
CA LYS A 40 17.93 -36.11 2.92
C LYS A 40 18.39 -34.72 2.42
N THR A 41 17.46 -33.74 2.42
CA THR A 41 17.78 -32.36 2.02
C THR A 41 18.84 -31.75 2.93
N GLU A 42 18.71 -31.88 4.26
CA GLU A 42 19.70 -31.41 5.23
C GLU A 42 21.06 -32.08 5.06
N LYS A 43 21.07 -33.40 4.77
CA LYS A 43 22.29 -34.14 4.47
C LYS A 43 22.97 -33.66 3.18
N ASP A 44 22.19 -33.45 2.13
CA ASP A 44 22.71 -32.98 0.85
C ASP A 44 23.28 -31.53 0.94
N LEU A 45 22.70 -30.71 1.82
CA LEU A 45 23.17 -29.36 2.11
C LEU A 45 24.31 -29.31 3.15
N GLY A 46 24.52 -30.37 3.92
CA GLY A 46 25.54 -30.43 5.00
C GLY A 46 25.16 -29.61 6.23
N CYS A 47 23.92 -29.15 6.39
CA CYS A 47 23.47 -28.35 7.52
C CYS A 47 22.00 -28.66 7.86
N LEU A 48 21.60 -28.38 9.11
CA LEU A 48 20.22 -28.50 9.54
C LEU A 48 19.44 -27.23 9.13
N LEU A 49 18.25 -27.42 8.57
CA LEU A 49 17.34 -26.34 8.21
C LEU A 49 16.38 -25.97 9.36
N PHE A 50 16.10 -26.95 10.26
CA PHE A 50 15.21 -26.75 11.39
C PHE A 50 15.86 -27.14 12.70
N ASP A 51 15.64 -26.33 13.73
CA ASP A 51 16.02 -26.62 15.11
C ASP A 51 14.98 -27.52 15.75
N ARG A 52 15.31 -28.79 15.93
CA ARG A 52 14.44 -29.83 16.51
C ARG A 52 14.42 -29.83 18.04
N SER A 53 15.29 -29.04 18.67
CA SER A 53 15.30 -28.88 20.13
C SER A 53 14.17 -27.97 20.62
N ARG A 54 13.55 -27.20 19.73
CA ARG A 54 12.46 -26.26 20.00
C ARG A 54 11.10 -26.84 19.63
N GLN A 55 10.12 -26.49 20.42
CA GLN A 55 8.70 -26.74 20.12
C GLN A 55 7.92 -25.43 20.37
N PRO A 56 7.30 -24.86 19.33
CA PRO A 56 7.19 -25.34 17.94
C PRO A 56 8.53 -25.34 17.18
N LEU A 57 8.61 -26.14 16.11
CA LEU A 57 9.79 -26.26 15.25
C LEU A 57 10.15 -24.87 14.65
N GLU A 58 11.43 -24.49 14.71
CA GLU A 58 11.91 -23.20 14.20
C GLU A 58 12.96 -23.40 13.11
N LEU A 59 13.05 -22.46 12.19
CA LEU A 59 14.12 -22.42 11.19
C LEU A 59 15.46 -22.09 11.88
N THR A 60 16.53 -22.74 11.42
CA THR A 60 17.90 -22.29 11.70
C THR A 60 18.26 -21.11 10.78
N GLU A 61 19.41 -20.48 10.99
CA GLU A 61 19.95 -19.48 10.07
C GLU A 61 20.13 -20.06 8.64
N ALA A 62 20.64 -21.28 8.52
CA ALA A 62 20.72 -22.00 7.26
C ALA A 62 19.34 -22.30 6.66
N GLY A 63 18.34 -22.60 7.52
CA GLY A 63 16.95 -22.76 7.12
C GLY A 63 16.36 -21.49 6.53
N GLN A 64 16.63 -20.34 7.14
CA GLN A 64 16.17 -19.05 6.62
C GLN A 64 16.79 -18.73 5.26
N LEU A 65 18.10 -18.90 5.12
CA LEU A 65 18.80 -18.73 3.83
C LEU A 65 18.26 -19.66 2.75
N TYR A 66 17.93 -20.89 3.12
CA TYR A 66 17.34 -21.85 2.17
C TYR A 66 15.92 -21.45 1.76
N MET A 67 15.13 -20.93 2.68
CA MET A 67 13.78 -20.39 2.37
C MET A 67 13.88 -19.19 1.42
N ASP A 68 14.77 -18.26 1.67
CA ASP A 68 15.00 -17.09 0.80
C ASP A 68 15.39 -17.55 -0.62
N TYR A 69 16.30 -18.53 -0.73
CA TYR A 69 16.67 -19.15 -2.00
C TYR A 69 15.45 -19.81 -2.73
N LEU A 70 14.57 -20.51 -2.00
CA LEU A 70 13.39 -21.11 -2.59
C LEU A 70 12.40 -20.06 -3.12
N GLU A 71 12.23 -18.96 -2.39
CA GLU A 71 11.39 -17.84 -2.81
C GLU A 71 11.93 -17.19 -4.09
N GLU A 72 13.23 -16.89 -4.14
CA GLU A 72 13.89 -16.33 -5.34
C GLU A 72 13.80 -17.27 -6.55
N ASN A 73 14.01 -18.57 -6.34
CA ASN A 73 13.90 -19.55 -7.41
C ASN A 73 12.48 -19.66 -7.97
N ASN A 74 11.48 -19.58 -7.10
CA ASN A 74 10.08 -19.58 -7.52
C ASN A 74 9.74 -18.31 -8.30
N ALA A 75 10.22 -17.15 -7.86
CA ALA A 75 10.06 -15.88 -8.56
C ALA A 75 10.67 -15.92 -9.98
N LEU A 76 11.88 -16.44 -10.12
CA LEU A 76 12.52 -16.61 -11.44
C LEU A 76 11.74 -17.54 -12.37
N ARG A 77 11.12 -18.58 -11.83
CA ARG A 77 10.26 -19.49 -12.63
C ARG A 77 8.98 -18.80 -13.10
N GLU A 78 8.32 -18.07 -12.22
CA GLU A 78 7.13 -17.31 -12.60
C GLU A 78 7.48 -16.23 -13.62
N GLN A 79 8.61 -15.56 -13.48
CA GLN A 79 9.11 -14.61 -14.46
C GLN A 79 9.34 -15.26 -15.83
N LEU A 80 9.93 -16.45 -15.87
CA LEU A 80 10.10 -17.19 -17.13
C LEU A 80 8.75 -17.54 -17.77
N LYS A 81 7.76 -17.98 -16.98
CA LYS A 81 6.42 -18.26 -17.49
C LYS A 81 5.77 -17.01 -18.08
N GLN A 82 5.90 -15.87 -17.39
CA GLN A 82 5.40 -14.57 -17.87
C GLN A 82 6.06 -14.18 -19.18
N ASN A 83 7.39 -14.31 -19.28
CA ASN A 83 8.14 -14.00 -20.51
C ASN A 83 7.68 -14.88 -21.68
N LEU A 84 7.46 -16.17 -21.45
CA LEU A 84 6.95 -17.09 -22.46
C LEU A 84 5.51 -16.77 -22.85
N SER A 85 4.67 -16.40 -21.90
CA SER A 85 3.30 -15.95 -22.16
C SER A 85 3.26 -14.68 -23.01
N ASP A 86 4.16 -13.74 -22.77
CA ASP A 86 4.27 -12.50 -23.54
C ASP A 86 4.61 -12.76 -25.03
N ILE A 87 5.33 -13.83 -25.33
CA ILE A 87 5.65 -14.24 -26.71
C ILE A 87 4.41 -14.80 -27.42
N THR A 88 3.53 -15.48 -26.68
CA THR A 88 2.32 -16.16 -27.22
C THR A 88 1.09 -15.25 -27.23
N GLY A 89 1.20 -14.02 -26.76
CA GLY A 89 0.10 -13.05 -26.63
C GLY A 89 -0.49 -13.00 -25.22
N LEU A 90 -1.13 -11.88 -24.86
CA LEU A 90 -1.74 -11.66 -23.52
C LEU A 90 -3.03 -12.48 -23.27
N ASN A 91 -3.08 -13.73 -23.71
CA ASN A 91 -4.24 -14.58 -23.52
C ASN A 91 -4.26 -15.27 -22.13
N THR A 92 -3.11 -15.34 -21.47
CA THR A 92 -2.94 -15.95 -20.15
C THR A 92 -1.79 -15.27 -19.41
N GLY A 93 -1.81 -15.29 -18.07
CA GLY A 93 -0.75 -14.73 -17.25
C GLY A 93 -1.25 -14.27 -15.88
N SER A 94 -0.38 -13.60 -15.16
CA SER A 94 -0.73 -12.99 -13.87
C SER A 94 0.00 -11.67 -13.68
N VAL A 95 -0.59 -10.78 -12.92
CA VAL A 95 0.06 -9.56 -12.42
C VAL A 95 -0.30 -9.37 -10.95
N THR A 96 0.71 -9.09 -10.13
CA THR A 96 0.53 -8.81 -8.71
C THR A 96 0.87 -7.36 -8.43
N VAL A 97 -0.11 -6.60 -7.91
CA VAL A 97 0.02 -5.19 -7.56
C VAL A 97 -0.13 -4.98 -6.07
N GLY A 98 0.75 -4.19 -5.49
CA GLY A 98 0.75 -3.86 -4.06
C GLY A 98 0.44 -2.41 -3.78
N GLY A 99 -0.11 -2.15 -2.59
CA GLY A 99 -0.31 -0.80 -2.06
C GLY A 99 -0.62 -0.82 -0.57
N ALA A 100 -0.39 0.28 0.11
CA ALA A 100 -0.83 0.39 1.50
C ALA A 100 -2.34 0.60 1.53
N GLY A 101 -3.07 -0.28 2.19
CA GLY A 101 -4.51 -0.31 2.42
C GLY A 101 -5.39 0.65 1.62
N PHE A 102 -5.37 1.92 2.02
CA PHE A 102 -6.19 2.93 1.36
C PHE A 102 -5.82 3.17 -0.12
N PHE A 103 -4.55 2.99 -0.52
CA PHE A 103 -4.15 3.17 -1.93
C PHE A 103 -4.82 2.14 -2.85
N ASN A 104 -4.97 0.91 -2.36
CA ASN A 104 -5.68 -0.14 -3.07
C ASN A 104 -7.17 0.21 -3.26
N ILE A 105 -7.80 0.87 -2.26
CA ILE A 105 -9.19 1.33 -2.36
C ILE A 105 -9.32 2.53 -3.31
N ALA A 106 -8.40 3.48 -3.24
CA ALA A 106 -8.52 4.75 -3.95
C ALA A 106 -8.16 4.66 -5.43
N TYR A 107 -7.17 3.84 -5.79
CA TYR A 107 -6.56 3.92 -7.13
C TYR A 107 -6.73 2.66 -7.99
N LEU A 108 -6.93 1.48 -7.37
CA LEU A 108 -6.98 0.24 -8.14
C LEU A 108 -8.34 -0.09 -8.76
N PRO A 109 -9.52 0.13 -8.13
CA PRO A 109 -10.76 -0.48 -8.60
C PRO A 109 -11.12 -0.15 -10.05
N GLY A 110 -11.07 1.13 -10.42
CA GLY A 110 -11.39 1.57 -11.79
C GLY A 110 -10.39 1.04 -12.83
N ALA A 111 -9.11 0.96 -12.47
CA ALA A 111 -8.09 0.43 -13.38
C ALA A 111 -8.19 -1.09 -13.52
N ILE A 112 -8.45 -1.81 -12.42
CA ILE A 112 -8.60 -3.28 -12.43
C ILE A 112 -9.84 -3.69 -13.22
N SER A 113 -10.96 -2.97 -13.09
CA SER A 113 -12.17 -3.25 -13.89
C SER A 113 -11.86 -3.16 -15.40
N ARG A 114 -11.25 -2.06 -15.84
CA ARG A 114 -10.87 -1.87 -17.25
C ARG A 114 -9.83 -2.90 -17.72
N PHE A 115 -8.90 -3.28 -16.84
CA PHE A 115 -7.88 -4.27 -17.15
C PHE A 115 -8.51 -5.67 -17.32
N ALA A 116 -9.40 -6.07 -16.42
CA ALA A 116 -10.07 -7.37 -16.47
C ALA A 116 -10.98 -7.52 -17.71
N GLU A 117 -11.63 -6.43 -18.13
CA GLU A 117 -12.41 -6.40 -19.38
C GLU A 117 -11.53 -6.56 -20.62
N ALA A 118 -10.37 -5.87 -20.62
CA ALA A 118 -9.45 -5.90 -21.77
C ALA A 118 -8.64 -7.22 -21.87
N TYR A 119 -8.34 -7.84 -20.73
CA TYR A 119 -7.47 -9.01 -20.61
C TYR A 119 -8.06 -10.11 -19.73
N PRO A 120 -9.20 -10.73 -20.11
CA PRO A 120 -9.95 -11.66 -19.27
C PRO A 120 -9.18 -12.95 -18.92
N GLY A 121 -8.12 -13.28 -19.65
CA GLY A 121 -7.27 -14.45 -19.38
C GLY A 121 -6.10 -14.16 -18.42
N VAL A 122 -5.94 -12.91 -17.94
CA VAL A 122 -4.86 -12.52 -17.03
C VAL A 122 -5.42 -12.40 -15.61
N SER A 123 -4.85 -13.16 -14.68
CA SER A 123 -5.23 -13.05 -13.27
C SER A 123 -4.56 -11.83 -12.61
N VAL A 124 -5.31 -11.10 -11.78
CA VAL A 124 -4.79 -9.97 -11.00
C VAL A 124 -4.85 -10.30 -9.51
N SER A 125 -3.71 -10.15 -8.84
CA SER A 125 -3.62 -10.28 -7.39
C SER A 125 -3.32 -8.92 -6.78
N ILE A 126 -4.02 -8.57 -5.69
CA ILE A 126 -3.83 -7.31 -4.96
C ILE A 126 -3.28 -7.66 -3.58
N VAL A 127 -2.19 -6.99 -3.20
CA VAL A 127 -1.52 -7.20 -1.92
C VAL A 127 -1.57 -5.92 -1.10
N ASP A 128 -2.02 -6.05 0.16
CA ASP A 128 -1.91 -4.99 1.15
C ASP A 128 -0.61 -5.15 1.96
N GLY A 129 0.10 -4.04 2.14
CA GLY A 129 1.31 -4.05 2.95
C GLY A 129 1.86 -2.64 3.17
N LYS A 130 2.72 -2.49 4.17
CA LYS A 130 3.50 -1.27 4.34
C LYS A 130 4.59 -1.20 3.28
N VAL A 131 5.02 0.00 2.92
CA VAL A 131 6.01 0.18 1.85
C VAL A 131 7.29 -0.65 2.03
N PRO A 132 7.90 -0.78 3.23
CA PRO A 132 9.06 -1.66 3.40
C PRO A 132 8.76 -3.14 3.11
N GLU A 133 7.57 -3.61 3.45
CA GLU A 133 7.12 -4.98 3.16
C GLU A 133 6.93 -5.18 1.65
N LEU A 134 6.27 -4.22 0.97
CA LEU A 134 6.07 -4.24 -0.48
C LEU A 134 7.40 -4.19 -1.24
N VAL A 135 8.37 -3.38 -0.78
CA VAL A 135 9.74 -3.34 -1.30
C VAL A 135 10.39 -4.72 -1.19
N SER A 136 10.35 -5.36 -0.01
CA SER A 136 10.88 -6.70 0.21
C SER A 136 10.22 -7.75 -0.70
N MET A 137 8.89 -7.74 -0.79
CA MET A 137 8.13 -8.66 -1.66
C MET A 137 8.48 -8.47 -3.13
N SER A 138 8.64 -7.22 -3.58
CA SER A 138 9.01 -6.91 -4.96
C SER A 138 10.43 -7.35 -5.29
N GLN A 139 11.39 -7.20 -4.36
CA GLN A 139 12.76 -7.71 -4.49
C GLN A 139 12.78 -9.23 -4.62
N LYS A 140 11.94 -9.93 -3.86
CA LYS A 140 11.76 -11.39 -3.91
C LYS A 140 10.97 -11.87 -5.14
N GLY A 141 10.46 -10.96 -5.98
CA GLY A 141 9.68 -11.29 -7.17
C GLY A 141 8.25 -11.77 -6.91
N GLN A 142 7.74 -11.54 -5.71
CA GLN A 142 6.37 -11.84 -5.30
C GLN A 142 5.38 -10.74 -5.71
N LEU A 143 5.90 -9.59 -6.15
CA LEU A 143 5.15 -8.41 -6.49
C LEU A 143 5.74 -7.79 -7.77
N ASP A 144 4.89 -7.53 -8.76
CA ASP A 144 5.32 -6.95 -10.04
C ASP A 144 5.45 -5.43 -9.95
N LEU A 145 4.50 -4.78 -9.28
CA LEU A 145 4.48 -3.33 -9.09
C LEU A 145 3.76 -2.96 -7.78
N PHE A 146 4.07 -1.78 -7.25
CA PHE A 146 3.37 -1.26 -6.07
C PHE A 146 3.19 0.26 -6.13
N ILE A 147 2.17 0.74 -5.40
CA ILE A 147 1.85 2.17 -5.28
C ILE A 147 2.47 2.71 -3.99
N THR A 148 3.20 3.83 -4.10
CA THR A 148 3.94 4.44 -2.99
C THR A 148 3.92 5.98 -3.08
N PRO A 149 3.89 6.70 -1.92
CA PRO A 149 4.02 8.15 -1.89
C PRO A 149 5.47 8.66 -1.98
N ASP A 150 6.44 7.77 -1.79
CA ASP A 150 7.86 8.11 -1.73
C ASP A 150 8.69 7.17 -2.63
N ALA A 151 9.84 7.65 -3.11
CA ALA A 151 10.81 6.83 -3.82
C ALA A 151 11.75 6.16 -2.80
N TYR A 152 11.66 4.85 -2.65
CA TYR A 152 12.51 4.02 -1.81
C TYR A 152 13.53 3.29 -2.69
N GLU A 153 14.81 3.31 -2.31
CA GLU A 153 15.89 2.61 -3.03
C GLU A 153 15.87 2.88 -4.56
N PRO A 154 16.00 4.14 -4.99
CA PRO A 154 15.85 4.52 -6.41
C PRO A 154 16.86 3.85 -7.34
N GLU A 155 17.94 3.31 -6.80
CA GLU A 155 18.92 2.50 -7.53
C GLU A 155 18.38 1.12 -7.91
N ARG A 156 17.37 0.62 -7.21
CA ARG A 156 16.78 -0.71 -7.42
C ARG A 156 15.42 -0.69 -8.11
N PHE A 157 14.70 0.43 -8.00
CA PHE A 157 13.35 0.58 -8.52
C PHE A 157 13.25 1.70 -9.56
N GLU A 158 12.42 1.49 -10.55
CA GLU A 158 11.90 2.53 -11.44
C GLU A 158 10.61 3.11 -10.82
N TYR A 159 10.41 4.42 -11.02
CA TYR A 159 9.25 5.15 -10.49
C TYR A 159 8.57 5.91 -11.62
N GLU A 160 7.29 5.64 -11.83
CA GLU A 160 6.44 6.41 -12.72
C GLU A 160 5.43 7.21 -11.91
N GLU A 161 5.35 8.51 -12.13
CA GLU A 161 4.35 9.34 -11.45
C GLU A 161 2.94 8.88 -11.86
N LEU A 162 2.14 8.49 -10.87
CA LEU A 162 0.74 8.11 -11.05
C LEU A 162 -0.16 9.35 -11.01
N LEU A 163 -0.03 10.16 -9.96
CA LEU A 163 -0.76 11.40 -9.78
C LEU A 163 -0.10 12.29 -8.71
N SER A 164 -0.55 13.55 -8.67
CA SER A 164 -0.29 14.47 -7.56
C SER A 164 -1.62 14.87 -6.93
N GLU A 165 -1.69 14.84 -5.60
CA GLU A 165 -2.91 15.21 -4.86
C GLU A 165 -2.64 16.20 -3.74
N LYS A 166 -3.68 16.95 -3.36
CA LYS A 166 -3.68 17.85 -2.21
C LYS A 166 -3.95 17.10 -0.92
N ILE A 167 -3.45 17.66 0.17
CA ILE A 167 -3.71 17.20 1.53
C ILE A 167 -4.31 18.38 2.28
N PHE A 168 -5.39 18.15 2.99
CA PHE A 168 -6.11 19.18 3.71
C PHE A 168 -6.05 18.93 5.21
N LEU A 169 -6.01 20.01 5.97
CA LEU A 169 -6.32 19.99 7.38
C LEU A 169 -7.84 19.95 7.50
N ALA A 170 -8.37 18.86 8.01
CA ALA A 170 -9.78 18.61 8.18
C ALA A 170 -10.19 18.89 9.64
N VAL A 171 -11.12 19.79 9.82
CA VAL A 171 -11.65 20.22 11.12
C VAL A 171 -13.12 19.78 11.24
N PRO A 172 -13.57 19.19 12.38
CA PRO A 172 -14.97 18.83 12.56
C PRO A 172 -15.92 19.97 12.20
N ALA A 173 -16.96 19.68 11.41
CA ALA A 173 -17.81 20.72 10.81
C ALA A 173 -18.49 21.66 11.82
N GLU A 174 -18.92 21.11 12.97
CA GLU A 174 -19.65 21.82 14.01
C GLU A 174 -18.77 22.67 14.95
N TRP A 175 -17.45 22.63 14.82
CA TRP A 175 -16.58 23.37 15.71
C TRP A 175 -16.64 24.87 15.46
N GLU A 176 -16.73 25.66 16.52
CA GLU A 176 -16.87 27.12 16.45
C GLU A 176 -15.71 27.83 15.76
N ILE A 177 -14.51 27.25 15.84
CA ILE A 177 -13.31 27.76 15.16
C ILE A 177 -13.48 27.88 13.65
N ASN A 178 -14.36 27.08 13.03
CA ASN A 178 -14.66 27.18 11.59
C ASN A 178 -15.29 28.54 11.23
N ARG A 179 -15.99 29.21 12.15
CA ARG A 179 -16.52 30.56 11.90
C ARG A 179 -15.39 31.59 11.77
N GLN A 180 -14.34 31.43 12.57
CA GLN A 180 -13.18 32.32 12.51
C GLN A 180 -12.34 32.08 11.24
N LEU A 181 -12.27 30.83 10.78
CA LEU A 181 -11.47 30.41 9.63
C LEU A 181 -12.26 30.35 8.31
N ALA A 182 -13.55 30.79 8.31
CA ALA A 182 -14.44 30.62 7.15
C ALA A 182 -13.89 31.24 5.85
N HIS A 183 -13.10 32.30 5.93
CA HIS A 183 -12.48 32.98 4.80
C HIS A 183 -11.39 32.16 4.10
N LYS A 184 -10.89 31.10 4.73
CA LYS A 184 -9.86 30.17 4.20
C LYS A 184 -10.38 28.74 3.96
N ALA A 185 -11.68 28.52 4.15
CA ALA A 185 -12.27 27.21 3.96
C ALA A 185 -12.26 26.81 2.48
N VAL A 186 -11.86 25.57 2.23
CA VAL A 186 -11.85 24.96 0.90
C VAL A 186 -13.15 24.15 0.70
N ALA A 187 -13.71 24.17 -0.49
CA ALA A 187 -14.82 23.30 -0.83
C ALA A 187 -14.43 21.83 -0.71
N CYS A 188 -15.26 21.03 -0.05
CA CYS A 188 -14.98 19.61 0.17
C CYS A 188 -15.15 18.84 -1.15
N PRO A 189 -14.13 18.15 -1.67
CA PRO A 189 -14.28 17.28 -2.83
C PRO A 189 -15.33 16.20 -2.57
N GLY A 190 -16.23 15.96 -3.50
CA GLY A 190 -17.28 14.94 -3.37
C GLY A 190 -18.61 15.42 -2.72
N THR A 191 -18.69 16.65 -2.20
CA THR A 191 -19.94 17.25 -1.74
C THR A 191 -20.61 18.15 -2.78
N ALA A 192 -20.25 18.02 -4.05
CA ALA A 192 -20.88 18.77 -5.12
C ALA A 192 -22.40 18.59 -5.04
N ASN A 193 -23.10 19.67 -4.80
CA ASN A 193 -24.56 19.74 -4.79
C ASN A 193 -25.12 19.04 -6.04
N VAL A 194 -25.80 17.93 -5.86
CA VAL A 194 -26.53 17.19 -6.92
C VAL A 194 -27.56 18.06 -7.61
N GLN A 195 -27.81 19.30 -7.14
CA GLN A 195 -28.82 20.21 -7.67
C GLN A 195 -28.33 21.18 -8.75
N ASN A 196 -27.02 21.40 -8.91
CA ASN A 196 -26.52 22.33 -9.94
C ASN A 196 -25.28 21.78 -10.65
N GLY A 197 -25.39 20.81 -11.46
CA GLY A 197 -24.47 20.25 -12.48
C GLY A 197 -23.07 20.87 -12.76
N GLY A 198 -22.48 21.57 -11.80
CA GLY A 198 -21.17 22.19 -11.91
C GLY A 198 -20.16 21.46 -11.03
N ALA A 199 -19.16 20.86 -11.65
CA ALA A 199 -17.96 20.42 -10.96
C ALA A 199 -17.33 21.61 -10.22
N VAL A 200 -17.30 21.58 -8.90
CA VAL A 200 -16.59 22.59 -8.11
C VAL A 200 -15.10 22.34 -8.32
N SER A 201 -14.47 23.19 -9.13
CA SER A 201 -13.02 23.22 -9.32
C SER A 201 -12.35 23.44 -7.95
N THR A 202 -11.51 22.51 -7.53
CA THR A 202 -10.66 22.65 -6.33
C THR A 202 -9.46 23.60 -6.57
N ASP A 203 -9.42 24.27 -7.73
CA ASP A 203 -8.32 25.16 -8.13
C ASP A 203 -8.44 26.62 -7.63
N VAL A 204 -9.36 26.87 -6.69
CA VAL A 204 -9.34 28.16 -6.00
C VAL A 204 -8.04 28.22 -5.19
N ALA A 205 -7.17 29.17 -5.53
CA ALA A 205 -5.95 29.46 -4.80
C ALA A 205 -6.32 29.86 -3.36
N THR A 206 -6.32 28.88 -2.48
CA THR A 206 -6.67 29.12 -1.08
C THR A 206 -5.36 29.42 -0.34
N GLU A 207 -5.33 30.56 0.36
CA GLU A 207 -4.19 30.90 1.18
C GLU A 207 -4.00 29.90 2.31
N PRO A 208 -2.77 29.47 2.61
CA PRO A 208 -2.49 28.64 3.78
C PRO A 208 -2.89 29.35 5.08
N LEU A 209 -3.12 28.58 6.12
CA LEU A 209 -3.34 29.10 7.47
C LEU A 209 -2.10 29.89 7.94
N THR A 210 -2.33 31.01 8.63
CA THR A 210 -1.24 31.72 9.31
C THR A 210 -0.78 30.94 10.54
N LYS A 211 0.34 31.40 11.12
CA LYS A 211 0.87 30.79 12.34
C LYS A 211 -0.10 30.89 13.51
N GLU A 212 -0.75 32.03 13.64
CA GLU A 212 -1.74 32.32 14.68
C GLU A 212 -2.99 31.44 14.52
N GLU A 213 -3.50 31.30 13.30
CA GLU A 213 -4.66 30.48 12.99
C GLU A 213 -4.38 28.99 13.26
N PHE A 214 -3.23 28.49 12.85
CA PHE A 214 -2.83 27.11 13.13
C PHE A 214 -2.61 26.89 14.65
N ALA A 215 -2.04 27.87 15.35
CA ALA A 215 -1.85 27.81 16.79
C ALA A 215 -3.19 27.76 17.57
N CYS A 216 -4.24 28.41 17.06
CA CYS A 216 -5.59 28.28 17.63
C CYS A 216 -6.11 26.85 17.54
N LEU A 217 -5.88 26.17 16.39
CA LEU A 217 -6.24 24.75 16.24
C LEU A 217 -5.43 23.85 17.18
N CYS A 218 -4.20 24.22 17.54
CA CYS A 218 -3.37 23.43 18.46
C CYS A 218 -3.92 23.37 19.91
N ARG A 219 -4.91 24.17 20.25
CA ARG A 219 -5.63 24.07 21.52
C ARG A 219 -6.60 22.90 21.57
N GLU A 220 -6.88 22.31 20.42
CA GLU A 220 -7.82 21.23 20.21
C GLU A 220 -7.12 19.87 20.12
N THR A 221 -7.93 18.81 20.08
CA THR A 221 -7.43 17.45 19.85
C THR A 221 -7.06 17.26 18.38
N PHE A 222 -5.90 16.62 18.12
CA PHE A 222 -5.51 16.18 16.81
C PHE A 222 -5.57 14.64 16.69
N VAL A 223 -6.15 14.16 15.61
CA VAL A 223 -6.11 12.75 15.22
C VAL A 223 -5.00 12.59 14.19
N VAL A 224 -3.94 11.88 14.54
CA VAL A 224 -2.72 11.78 13.75
C VAL A 224 -2.44 10.33 13.34
N LEU A 225 -1.86 10.15 12.16
CA LEU A 225 -1.31 8.85 11.77
C LEU A 225 0.04 8.59 12.43
N LYS A 226 0.40 7.31 12.54
CA LYS A 226 1.72 6.89 13.02
C LYS A 226 2.83 7.56 12.21
N SER A 227 3.93 7.76 12.85
CA SER A 227 5.06 8.54 12.35
C SER A 227 5.89 7.88 11.26
N ASP A 228 5.74 6.59 11.08
CA ASP A 228 6.32 5.80 9.99
C ASP A 228 5.56 6.00 8.66
N GLN A 229 4.37 6.61 8.70
CA GLN A 229 3.54 6.90 7.55
C GLN A 229 3.76 8.33 7.01
N ASP A 230 3.60 8.53 5.70
CA ASP A 230 3.78 9.82 5.03
C ASP A 230 2.94 10.94 5.67
N ILE A 231 1.65 10.75 5.82
CA ILE A 231 0.73 11.75 6.42
C ILE A 231 1.10 12.05 7.87
N GLY A 232 1.53 11.05 8.63
CA GLY A 232 1.99 11.24 10.01
C GLY A 232 3.28 12.05 10.08
N ARG A 233 4.23 11.85 9.16
CA ARG A 233 5.45 12.65 9.02
C ARG A 233 5.12 14.10 8.66
N LYS A 234 4.19 14.32 7.71
CA LYS A 234 3.75 15.65 7.28
C LYS A 234 3.09 16.42 8.43
N MET A 235 2.20 15.80 9.20
CA MET A 235 1.59 16.44 10.37
C MET A 235 2.64 16.89 11.39
N ARG A 236 3.64 16.07 11.68
CA ARG A 236 4.72 16.47 12.60
C ARG A 236 5.56 17.61 12.05
N ARG A 237 5.83 17.62 10.74
CA ARG A 237 6.53 18.73 10.09
C ARG A 237 5.74 20.03 10.22
N LEU A 238 4.40 19.99 10.07
CA LEU A 238 3.55 21.16 10.30
C LEU A 238 3.68 21.65 11.75
N PHE A 239 3.57 20.79 12.77
CA PHE A 239 3.77 21.21 14.15
C PHE A 239 5.12 21.88 14.39
N THR A 240 6.16 21.37 13.74
CA THR A 240 7.51 21.96 13.84
C THR A 240 7.59 23.35 13.19
N ILE A 241 7.06 23.51 11.97
CA ILE A 241 7.10 24.78 11.23
C ILE A 241 6.28 25.85 11.93
N TYR A 242 5.08 25.48 12.39
CA TYR A 242 4.22 26.42 13.10
C TYR A 242 4.65 26.66 14.56
N GLY A 243 5.63 25.87 15.07
CA GLY A 243 6.18 26.03 16.41
C GLY A 243 5.14 25.75 17.51
N CYS A 244 4.16 24.92 17.25
CA CYS A 244 3.11 24.58 18.21
C CYS A 244 2.98 23.08 18.44
N ARG A 245 2.37 22.72 19.57
CA ARG A 245 2.04 21.33 19.89
C ARG A 245 0.56 21.25 20.22
N PRO A 246 -0.15 20.23 19.74
CA PRO A 246 -1.57 20.04 20.07
C PRO A 246 -1.74 19.78 21.57
N ALA A 247 -2.83 20.27 22.14
CA ALA A 247 -3.17 20.02 23.53
C ALA A 247 -3.36 18.52 23.80
N ARG A 248 -3.87 17.79 22.81
CA ARG A 248 -4.11 16.34 22.88
C ARG A 248 -3.91 15.69 21.51
N THR A 249 -3.36 14.47 21.50
CA THR A 249 -3.26 13.66 20.28
C THR A 249 -3.91 12.30 20.46
N ILE A 250 -4.60 11.83 19.42
CA ILE A 250 -5.09 10.46 19.26
C ILE A 250 -4.36 9.88 18.06
N THR A 251 -3.68 8.74 18.21
CA THR A 251 -2.92 8.11 17.13
C THR A 251 -3.74 6.98 16.50
N ALA A 252 -3.85 7.00 15.19
CA ALA A 252 -4.48 5.95 14.38
C ALA A 252 -3.48 5.35 13.39
N GLU A 253 -3.82 4.18 12.85
CA GLU A 253 -2.98 3.49 11.84
C GLU A 253 -3.51 3.66 10.42
N GLN A 254 -4.79 3.97 10.27
CA GLN A 254 -5.46 4.04 8.96
C GLN A 254 -6.06 5.42 8.70
N THR A 255 -5.88 5.92 7.49
CA THR A 255 -6.43 7.21 7.04
C THR A 255 -7.96 7.26 7.16
N MET A 256 -8.65 6.14 6.88
CA MET A 256 -10.10 6.08 7.03
C MET A 256 -10.55 6.26 8.49
N THR A 257 -9.78 5.73 9.45
CA THR A 257 -10.05 5.94 10.88
C THR A 257 -9.88 7.40 11.27
N THR A 258 -8.84 8.09 10.76
CA THR A 258 -8.66 9.53 11.06
C THR A 258 -9.82 10.35 10.51
N LEU A 259 -10.26 10.08 9.28
CA LEU A 259 -11.41 10.77 8.67
C LEU A 259 -12.70 10.51 9.46
N ALA A 260 -12.98 9.27 9.82
CA ALA A 260 -14.17 8.91 10.60
C ALA A 260 -14.20 9.61 11.98
N LEU A 261 -13.07 9.65 12.68
CA LEU A 261 -12.96 10.36 13.96
C LEU A 261 -13.15 11.87 13.80
N THR A 262 -12.63 12.47 12.72
CA THR A 262 -12.86 13.89 12.44
C THR A 262 -14.34 14.16 12.14
N GLN A 263 -14.99 13.34 11.33
CA GLN A 263 -16.44 13.44 11.06
C GLN A 263 -17.30 13.25 12.32
N SER A 264 -16.79 12.51 13.30
CA SER A 264 -17.46 12.30 14.61
C SER A 264 -17.19 13.43 15.62
N GLY A 265 -16.50 14.50 15.24
CA GLY A 265 -16.24 15.63 16.13
C GLY A 265 -15.08 15.44 17.09
N VAL A 266 -14.26 14.39 16.93
CA VAL A 266 -13.20 14.02 17.90
C VAL A 266 -11.98 14.91 17.80
N GLY A 267 -11.59 15.31 16.59
CA GLY A 267 -10.37 16.12 16.42
C GLY A 267 -10.00 16.47 14.99
N VAL A 268 -9.01 17.33 14.88
CA VAL A 268 -8.43 17.79 13.62
C VAL A 268 -7.50 16.71 13.04
N SER A 269 -7.54 16.50 11.74
CA SER A 269 -6.63 15.54 11.07
C SER A 269 -6.12 16.06 9.72
N LEU A 270 -5.05 15.44 9.20
CA LEU A 270 -4.64 15.58 7.80
C LEU A 270 -5.31 14.50 6.95
N ILE A 271 -6.06 14.93 5.94
CA ILE A 271 -6.81 14.07 5.03
C ILE A 271 -6.44 14.38 3.59
N THR A 272 -6.29 13.33 2.79
CA THR A 272 -5.96 13.47 1.37
C THR A 272 -7.19 13.70 0.52
N GLU A 273 -7.01 14.36 -0.62
CA GLU A 273 -8.08 14.57 -1.59
C GLU A 273 -8.73 13.24 -2.03
N SER A 274 -7.90 12.21 -2.25
CA SER A 274 -8.39 10.87 -2.60
C SER A 274 -9.24 10.24 -1.49
N SER A 275 -8.93 10.48 -0.20
CA SER A 275 -9.75 10.01 0.91
C SER A 275 -11.12 10.68 0.93
N LEU A 276 -11.17 11.99 0.65
CA LEU A 276 -12.42 12.74 0.59
C LEU A 276 -13.31 12.31 -0.58
N ARG A 277 -12.71 11.90 -1.71
CA ARG A 277 -13.45 11.43 -2.90
C ARG A 277 -13.97 10.00 -2.76
N ASN A 278 -13.20 9.12 -2.08
CA ASN A 278 -13.47 7.67 -2.08
C ASN A 278 -14.05 7.15 -0.77
N CYS A 279 -14.22 7.99 0.25
CA CYS A 279 -14.83 7.60 1.52
C CYS A 279 -16.21 8.24 1.69
N PRO A 280 -17.16 7.55 2.34
CA PRO A 280 -18.44 8.15 2.69
C PRO A 280 -18.25 9.38 3.60
N LEU A 281 -18.83 10.51 3.19
CA LEU A 281 -18.83 11.74 3.96
C LEU A 281 -20.20 11.96 4.59
N THR A 282 -20.44 11.37 5.75
CA THR A 282 -21.70 11.53 6.50
C THR A 282 -21.83 12.91 7.13
N ARG A 283 -20.70 13.48 7.58
CA ARG A 283 -20.56 14.84 8.11
C ARG A 283 -19.29 15.44 7.53
N PRO A 284 -19.36 16.05 6.32
CA PRO A 284 -18.17 16.60 5.67
C PRO A 284 -17.43 17.58 6.59
N PRO A 285 -16.15 17.40 6.85
CA PRO A 285 -15.37 18.32 7.66
C PRO A 285 -15.14 19.64 6.93
N ALA A 286 -14.86 20.71 7.68
CA ALA A 286 -14.30 21.92 7.10
C ALA A 286 -12.83 21.67 6.72
N LEU A 287 -12.43 22.11 5.53
CA LEU A 287 -11.10 21.84 4.97
C LEU A 287 -10.31 23.13 4.87
N TYR A 288 -9.03 23.04 5.26
CA TYR A 288 -8.09 24.15 5.20
C TYR A 288 -6.75 23.68 4.60
N LEU A 289 -6.05 24.60 3.94
CA LEU A 289 -4.68 24.38 3.49
C LEU A 289 -3.75 24.84 4.62
N ALA A 290 -3.00 23.92 5.22
CA ALA A 290 -2.03 24.29 6.26
C ALA A 290 -0.74 24.88 5.63
N ASP A 291 -0.21 24.26 4.57
CA ASP A 291 1.01 24.68 3.89
C ASP A 291 0.97 24.20 2.43
N SER A 292 1.43 25.01 1.50
CA SER A 292 1.30 24.72 0.07
C SER A 292 2.25 23.63 -0.43
N GLU A 293 3.39 23.42 0.23
CA GLU A 293 4.37 22.39 -0.14
C GLU A 293 4.12 21.08 0.61
N ILE A 294 3.97 21.16 1.94
CA ILE A 294 3.75 19.97 2.80
C ILE A 294 2.41 19.33 2.47
N CYS A 295 1.40 20.16 2.19
CA CYS A 295 0.05 19.71 1.87
C CYS A 295 -0.13 19.28 0.41
N ARG A 296 0.94 18.80 -0.19
CA ARG A 296 0.93 18.09 -1.48
C ARG A 296 1.71 16.79 -1.35
N ARG A 297 1.31 15.78 -2.13
CA ARG A 297 2.12 14.59 -2.34
C ARG A 297 1.98 14.08 -3.75
N LYS A 298 3.03 13.43 -4.21
CA LYS A 298 2.99 12.65 -5.43
C LYS A 298 2.80 11.18 -5.07
N MET A 299 2.08 10.47 -5.91
CA MET A 299 1.98 9.01 -5.84
C MET A 299 2.70 8.43 -7.03
N TYR A 300 3.42 7.36 -6.79
CA TYR A 300 4.22 6.68 -7.81
C TYR A 300 3.79 5.23 -7.94
N ILE A 301 3.92 4.70 -9.14
CA ILE A 301 3.98 3.29 -9.41
C ILE A 301 5.46 2.91 -9.41
N ALA A 302 5.83 1.95 -8.58
CA ALA A 302 7.19 1.45 -8.45
C ALA A 302 7.28 0.00 -8.95
N TYR A 303 8.35 -0.34 -9.67
CA TYR A 303 8.66 -1.70 -10.11
C TYR A 303 10.18 -1.92 -10.19
N PRO A 304 10.68 -3.17 -10.08
CA PRO A 304 12.12 -3.45 -10.06
C PRO A 304 12.81 -3.04 -11.36
N ARG A 305 13.91 -2.28 -11.25
CA ARG A 305 14.70 -1.79 -12.39
C ARG A 305 15.34 -2.90 -13.23
N ASN A 306 15.86 -3.92 -12.56
CA ASN A 306 16.65 -4.98 -13.18
C ASN A 306 15.85 -6.27 -13.41
N LYS A 307 14.51 -6.20 -13.35
CA LYS A 307 13.63 -7.33 -13.67
C LYS A 307 12.83 -7.05 -14.92
N TYR A 308 12.55 -8.12 -15.66
CA TYR A 308 11.64 -8.01 -16.79
C TYR A 308 10.25 -7.62 -16.31
N LEU A 309 9.75 -6.51 -16.81
CA LEU A 309 8.36 -6.10 -16.58
C LEU A 309 7.49 -6.79 -17.63
N SER A 310 6.59 -7.66 -17.19
CA SER A 310 5.70 -8.40 -18.08
C SER A 310 4.80 -7.46 -18.90
N ARG A 311 4.32 -7.93 -20.05
CA ARG A 311 3.36 -7.16 -20.85
C ARG A 311 2.08 -6.85 -20.06
N ALA A 312 1.61 -7.80 -19.25
CA ALA A 312 0.47 -7.59 -18.35
C ALA A 312 0.72 -6.45 -17.35
N ALA A 313 1.90 -6.42 -16.73
CA ALA A 313 2.26 -5.35 -15.79
C ALA A 313 2.38 -3.99 -16.50
N ARG A 314 2.98 -3.92 -17.68
CA ARG A 314 3.05 -2.68 -18.49
C ARG A 314 1.67 -2.15 -18.87
N GLU A 315 0.77 -3.03 -19.30
CA GLU A 315 -0.61 -2.64 -19.63
C GLU A 315 -1.39 -2.19 -18.40
N LEU A 316 -1.21 -2.84 -17.25
CA LEU A 316 -1.80 -2.40 -16.00
C LEU A 316 -1.29 -1.01 -15.59
N ILE A 317 0.02 -0.74 -15.70
CA ILE A 317 0.60 0.59 -15.44
C ILE A 317 -0.05 1.65 -16.36
N ARG A 318 -0.16 1.36 -17.65
CA ARG A 318 -0.80 2.28 -18.61
C ARG A 318 -2.25 2.59 -18.22
N ILE A 319 -3.03 1.56 -17.91
CA ILE A 319 -4.44 1.72 -17.52
C ILE A 319 -4.56 2.45 -16.17
N LEU A 320 -3.68 2.17 -15.20
CA LEU A 320 -3.63 2.88 -13.92
C LEU A 320 -3.41 4.39 -14.13
N LYS A 321 -2.46 4.77 -14.97
CA LYS A 321 -2.18 6.18 -15.28
C LYS A 321 -3.35 6.85 -15.98
N GLU A 322 -3.95 6.21 -16.97
CA GLU A 322 -5.12 6.74 -17.68
C GLU A 322 -6.33 6.91 -16.74
N SER A 323 -6.64 5.90 -15.95
CA SER A 323 -7.79 5.93 -15.02
C SER A 323 -7.66 7.00 -13.96
N ASN A 324 -6.44 7.26 -13.47
CA ASN A 324 -6.20 8.26 -12.44
C ASN A 324 -5.89 9.66 -13.00
N SER A 325 -5.53 9.79 -14.28
CA SER A 325 -5.40 11.08 -14.96
C SER A 325 -6.76 11.74 -15.21
N CYS A 326 -7.80 10.97 -15.48
CA CYS A 326 -9.17 11.47 -15.63
C CYS A 326 -9.80 11.97 -14.32
N GLN A 327 -9.22 11.68 -13.16
CA GLN A 327 -9.67 12.24 -11.86
C GLN A 327 -9.18 13.68 -11.62
N LYS A 328 -8.42 14.26 -12.56
CA LYS A 328 -7.96 15.66 -12.51
C LYS A 328 -8.96 16.70 -13.05
N LEU A 329 -10.13 16.26 -13.53
CA LEU A 329 -11.18 17.15 -14.08
C LEU A 329 -12.33 17.37 -13.09
#